data_e85af04ba9f1316edc6c8f84c3eeb621
#
_entry.id   e85af04ba9f1316edc6c8f84c3eeb621
#
_cell.length_a   1.000
_cell.length_b   1.000
_cell.length_c   1.000
_cell.angle_alpha   90.00
_cell.angle_beta   90.00
_cell.angle_gamma   90.00
#
_symmetry.space_group_name_H-M   'P 1'
#
loop_
_entity.id
_entity.type
_entity.pdbx_description
1 polymer ?
#
loop_
_entity_poly.entity_id
_entity_poly.type
_entity_poly.pdbx_seq_one_letter_code
_entity_poly.pdbx_strand_id
1 'polypeptide(L)'
;LITHSAFCPGETALDIEGVLKQALLKRGLPKKLVIDNGAAYRAESLQGICARLSIRLVYCRPYEPQAKGKLERWHRVVRAQFISELNSQHLQDLPSLNSALWGWVESVYHRRTHSVLGCSPLQRWQQDLERMRSLGPFAHQLDELFYHRHTRKVRKDATVSFNSQFFEVDYTLAGRSVQLVVDPQANRIIGVESLDGKPIGSATPLDSLANTHRKRQRSTVVEDPVTTTQQFNAIDLNTPSPIIMSEEG
;
A
#
# COMPACT_ATOMS: atom_id res chain seq x y z
N LEU A 1 15.25 20.76 2.22
CA LEU A 1 14.20 20.94 1.22
C LEU A 1 12.92 20.26 1.65
N ILE A 2 11.78 20.85 1.37
CA ILE A 2 10.44 20.23 1.51
C ILE A 2 10.14 19.53 0.19
N THR A 3 9.92 18.22 0.26
CA THR A 3 9.64 17.42 -0.95
C THR A 3 8.21 17.65 -1.47
N HIS A 4 7.25 17.67 -0.56
CA HIS A 4 5.88 18.12 -0.75
C HIS A 4 5.25 18.42 0.60
N SER A 5 4.23 19.26 0.61
CA SER A 5 3.39 19.56 1.77
C SER A 5 1.99 19.95 1.28
N ALA A 6 0.97 19.52 1.98
CA ALA A 6 -0.41 19.86 1.68
C ALA A 6 -1.25 19.91 2.95
N PHE A 7 -2.30 20.73 2.92
CA PHE A 7 -3.41 20.65 3.85
C PHE A 7 -4.34 19.54 3.36
N CYS A 8 -4.80 18.70 4.27
CA CYS A 8 -5.69 17.58 3.98
C CYS A 8 -6.98 17.71 4.81
N PRO A 9 -8.10 17.13 4.36
CA PRO A 9 -9.35 17.16 5.12
C PRO A 9 -9.26 16.36 6.43
N GLY A 10 -8.34 15.39 6.50
CA GLY A 10 -8.16 14.51 7.64
C GLY A 10 -6.74 13.98 7.77
N GLU A 11 -6.58 12.98 8.62
CA GLU A 11 -5.31 12.27 8.83
C GLU A 11 -5.48 10.79 8.44
N THR A 12 -5.93 10.54 7.22
CA THR A 12 -6.13 9.18 6.70
C THR A 12 -4.88 8.66 5.99
N ALA A 13 -4.79 7.34 5.83
CA ALA A 13 -3.73 6.74 5.02
C ALA A 13 -3.74 7.28 3.58
N LEU A 14 -4.92 7.51 3.02
CA LEU A 14 -5.10 8.05 1.66
C LEU A 14 -4.52 9.46 1.52
N ASP A 15 -4.71 10.32 2.53
CA ASP A 15 -4.13 11.67 2.55
C ASP A 15 -2.60 11.60 2.54
N ILE A 16 -2.02 10.72 3.38
CA ILE A 16 -0.57 10.51 3.45
C ILE A 16 -0.01 9.96 2.13
N GLU A 17 -0.69 8.99 1.53
CA GLU A 17 -0.32 8.40 0.25
C GLU A 17 -0.36 9.44 -0.87
N GLY A 18 -1.37 10.31 -0.89
CA GLY A 18 -1.46 11.42 -1.84
C GLY A 18 -0.27 12.40 -1.72
N VAL A 19 0.08 12.78 -0.50
CA VAL A 19 1.25 13.63 -0.22
C VAL A 19 2.55 12.92 -0.64
N LEU A 20 2.70 11.65 -0.30
CA LEU A 20 3.86 10.85 -0.70
C LEU A 20 4.00 10.78 -2.22
N LYS A 21 2.92 10.47 -2.94
CA LYS A 21 2.90 10.40 -4.42
C LYS A 21 3.40 11.69 -5.05
N GLN A 22 2.90 12.84 -4.59
CA GLN A 22 3.34 14.15 -5.06
C GLN A 22 4.81 14.43 -4.73
N ALA A 23 5.27 14.02 -3.55
CA ALA A 23 6.67 14.14 -3.16
C ALA A 23 7.59 13.34 -4.09
N LEU A 24 7.20 12.11 -4.43
CA LEU A 24 7.95 11.22 -5.34
C LEU A 24 8.02 11.78 -6.74
N LEU A 25 6.91 12.29 -7.29
CA LEU A 25 6.85 12.92 -8.60
C LEU A 25 7.79 14.12 -8.71
N LYS A 26 7.86 14.94 -7.66
CA LYS A 26 8.65 16.18 -7.66
C LYS A 26 10.12 15.98 -7.35
N ARG A 27 10.45 15.01 -6.51
CA ARG A 27 11.80 14.92 -5.90
C ARG A 27 12.43 13.52 -5.94
N GLY A 28 11.78 12.55 -6.60
CA GLY A 28 12.30 11.18 -6.74
C GLY A 28 12.10 10.30 -5.50
N LEU A 29 12.74 9.14 -5.50
CA LEU A 29 12.53 8.07 -4.53
C LEU A 29 13.48 8.21 -3.32
N PRO A 30 12.98 8.34 -2.08
CA PRO A 30 13.84 8.26 -0.90
C PRO A 30 14.31 6.81 -0.67
N LYS A 31 15.49 6.65 -0.06
CA LYS A 31 15.96 5.34 0.41
C LYS A 31 15.15 4.86 1.63
N LYS A 32 14.75 5.81 2.49
CA LYS A 32 13.96 5.55 3.70
C LYS A 32 12.97 6.68 3.94
N LEU A 33 11.83 6.33 4.47
CA LEU A 33 10.80 7.25 4.95
C LEU A 33 10.69 7.08 6.47
N VAL A 34 10.95 8.15 7.20
CA VAL A 34 10.82 8.18 8.66
C VAL A 34 9.45 8.73 8.99
N ILE A 35 8.65 7.98 9.72
CA ILE A 35 7.26 8.29 10.05
C ILE A 35 6.99 8.08 11.52
N ASP A 36 5.93 8.68 12.01
CA ASP A 36 5.49 8.43 13.37
C ASP A 36 4.65 7.16 13.51
N ASN A 37 4.18 6.88 14.74
CA ASN A 37 3.40 5.70 15.05
C ASN A 37 1.89 5.90 14.91
N GLY A 38 1.42 7.00 14.28
CA GLY A 38 0.00 7.23 14.03
C GLY A 38 -0.65 6.10 13.23
N ALA A 39 -1.93 5.86 13.46
CA ALA A 39 -2.66 4.74 12.83
C ALA A 39 -2.60 4.81 11.29
N ALA A 40 -2.71 5.99 10.71
CA ALA A 40 -2.66 6.20 9.26
C ALA A 40 -1.30 5.81 8.65
N TYR A 41 -0.20 5.99 9.39
CA TYR A 41 1.14 5.61 8.95
C TYR A 41 1.43 4.10 9.10
N ARG A 42 0.59 3.37 9.85
CA ARG A 42 0.67 1.90 9.99
C ARG A 42 -0.21 1.15 9.02
N ALA A 43 -0.92 1.85 8.13
CA ALA A 43 -1.79 1.23 7.14
C ALA A 43 -1.01 0.26 6.24
N GLU A 44 -1.57 -0.90 6.00
CA GLU A 44 -0.99 -1.93 5.12
C GLU A 44 -0.80 -1.41 3.69
N SER A 45 -1.68 -0.52 3.23
CA SER A 45 -1.59 0.13 1.92
C SER A 45 -0.29 0.93 1.78
N LEU A 46 0.03 1.79 2.76
CA LEU A 46 1.27 2.58 2.77
C LEU A 46 2.51 1.69 2.83
N GLN A 47 2.47 0.63 3.64
CA GLN A 47 3.56 -0.35 3.72
C GLN A 47 3.77 -1.05 2.37
N GLY A 48 2.68 -1.48 1.73
CA GLY A 48 2.71 -2.11 0.41
C GLY A 48 3.26 -1.18 -0.69
N ILE A 49 2.86 0.10 -0.71
CA ILE A 49 3.39 1.11 -1.62
C ILE A 49 4.90 1.26 -1.43
N CYS A 50 5.35 1.45 -0.19
CA CYS A 50 6.77 1.61 0.12
C CYS A 50 7.60 0.37 -0.24
N ALA A 51 7.06 -0.84 -0.01
CA ALA A 51 7.72 -2.09 -0.39
C ALA A 51 7.92 -2.18 -1.91
N ARG A 52 6.87 -1.91 -2.70
CA ARG A 52 6.92 -1.91 -4.18
C ARG A 52 7.93 -0.90 -4.74
N LEU A 53 8.08 0.25 -4.08
CA LEU A 53 9.03 1.31 -4.44
C LEU A 53 10.44 1.12 -3.84
N SER A 54 10.66 0.03 -3.11
CA SER A 54 11.91 -0.22 -2.38
C SER A 54 12.29 0.94 -1.45
N ILE A 55 11.28 1.50 -0.75
CA ILE A 55 11.43 2.53 0.26
C ILE A 55 11.35 1.87 1.64
N ARG A 56 12.41 1.99 2.42
CA ARG A 56 12.42 1.45 3.79
C ARG A 56 11.61 2.35 4.72
N LEU A 57 10.57 1.81 5.34
CA LEU A 57 9.84 2.50 6.42
C LEU A 57 10.62 2.41 7.73
N VAL A 58 10.73 3.53 8.42
CA VAL A 58 11.36 3.64 9.75
C VAL A 58 10.38 4.36 10.66
N TYR A 59 9.87 3.65 11.66
CA TYR A 59 9.00 4.24 12.67
C TYR A 59 9.82 4.93 13.75
N CYS A 60 9.43 6.17 14.11
CA CYS A 60 10.05 6.87 15.23
C CYS A 60 9.83 6.09 16.53
N ARG A 61 10.84 6.04 17.37
CA ARG A 61 10.66 5.47 18.71
C ARG A 61 9.73 6.38 19.54
N PRO A 62 8.86 5.79 20.35
CA PRO A 62 8.08 6.58 21.29
C PRO A 62 9.01 7.43 22.16
N TYR A 63 8.59 8.66 22.44
CA TYR A 63 9.33 9.60 23.32
C TYR A 63 10.71 10.07 22.82
N GLU A 64 11.03 9.94 21.51
CA GLU A 64 12.23 10.54 20.90
C GLU A 64 11.85 11.83 20.11
N PRO A 65 11.77 13.01 20.74
CA PRO A 65 11.34 14.25 20.09
C PRO A 65 12.32 14.73 19.02
N GLN A 66 13.60 14.33 19.12
CA GLN A 66 14.65 14.76 18.17
C GLN A 66 14.35 14.34 16.72
N ALA A 67 13.70 13.19 16.52
CA ALA A 67 13.33 12.72 15.20
C ALA A 67 12.32 13.63 14.50
N LYS A 68 11.47 14.35 15.25
CA LYS A 68 10.43 15.24 14.76
C LYS A 68 10.83 16.72 14.71
N GLY A 69 11.97 17.12 15.26
CA GLY A 69 12.37 18.52 15.40
C GLY A 69 12.40 19.30 14.07
N LYS A 70 12.72 18.63 12.93
CA LYS A 70 12.65 19.25 11.60
C LYS A 70 11.22 19.51 11.16
N LEU A 71 10.31 18.58 11.44
CA LEU A 71 8.89 18.71 11.12
C LEU A 71 8.22 19.78 11.98
N GLU A 72 8.52 19.82 13.28
CA GLU A 72 8.02 20.85 14.18
C GLU A 72 8.46 22.25 13.77
N ARG A 73 9.74 22.38 13.39
CA ARG A 73 10.25 23.65 12.83
C ARG A 73 9.52 24.04 11.55
N TRP A 74 9.27 23.10 10.66
CA TRP A 74 8.50 23.31 9.44
C TRP A 74 7.10 23.84 9.77
N HIS A 75 6.35 23.17 10.64
CA HIS A 75 5.02 23.61 11.07
C HIS A 75 5.04 25.03 11.68
N ARG A 76 6.07 25.36 12.47
CA ARG A 76 6.24 26.69 13.04
C ARG A 76 6.45 27.74 11.93
N VAL A 77 7.27 27.45 10.96
CA VAL A 77 7.55 28.38 9.84
C VAL A 77 6.29 28.59 8.99
N VAL A 78 5.55 27.52 8.67
CA VAL A 78 4.29 27.62 7.92
C VAL A 78 3.29 28.50 8.67
N ARG A 79 3.12 28.31 9.97
CA ARG A 79 2.20 29.14 10.78
C ARG A 79 2.62 30.60 10.79
N ALA A 80 3.90 30.89 11.00
CA ALA A 80 4.38 32.23 11.19
C ALA A 80 4.55 33.03 9.89
N GLN A 81 4.75 32.37 8.74
CA GLN A 81 5.11 33.06 7.51
C GLN A 81 4.14 32.82 6.35
N PHE A 82 3.39 31.72 6.35
CA PHE A 82 2.41 31.44 5.32
C PHE A 82 0.98 31.68 5.80
N ILE A 83 0.59 31.05 6.92
CA ILE A 83 -0.80 31.17 7.41
C ILE A 83 -1.14 32.63 7.83
N SER A 84 -0.18 33.36 8.39
CA SER A 84 -0.38 34.75 8.78
C SER A 84 -0.61 35.69 7.59
N GLU A 85 -0.25 35.33 6.39
CA GLU A 85 -0.38 36.15 5.18
C GLU A 85 -1.53 35.68 4.24
N LEU A 86 -2.32 34.69 4.67
CA LEU A 86 -3.46 34.21 3.91
C LEU A 86 -4.56 35.27 3.80
N ASN A 87 -5.14 35.33 2.60
CA ASN A 87 -6.32 36.19 2.34
C ASN A 87 -7.54 35.32 1.95
N SER A 88 -8.70 35.94 1.78
CA SER A 88 -9.96 35.28 1.45
C SER A 88 -9.91 34.49 0.13
N GLN A 89 -9.09 34.90 -0.83
CA GLN A 89 -8.94 34.19 -2.10
C GLN A 89 -8.24 32.83 -1.91
N HIS A 90 -7.26 32.75 -1.01
CA HIS A 90 -6.55 31.51 -0.71
C HIS A 90 -7.42 30.51 0.07
N LEU A 91 -8.48 30.98 0.71
CA LEU A 91 -9.35 30.20 1.60
C LEU A 91 -10.67 29.76 0.93
N GLN A 92 -10.81 29.95 -0.39
CA GLN A 92 -12.03 29.56 -1.11
C GLN A 92 -12.26 28.05 -1.09
N ASP A 93 -11.22 27.30 -1.32
CA ASP A 93 -11.23 25.84 -1.30
C ASP A 93 -9.86 25.26 -0.96
N LEU A 94 -9.82 23.97 -0.70
CA LEU A 94 -8.59 23.25 -0.35
C LEU A 94 -7.55 23.22 -1.49
N PRO A 95 -7.92 23.03 -2.77
CA PRO A 95 -6.99 23.16 -3.90
C PRO A 95 -6.33 24.54 -3.99
N SER A 96 -7.08 25.61 -3.85
CA SER A 96 -6.55 26.98 -3.85
C SER A 96 -5.56 27.22 -2.72
N LEU A 97 -5.90 26.77 -1.50
CA LEU A 97 -5.01 26.83 -0.35
C LEU A 97 -3.71 26.05 -0.58
N ASN A 98 -3.81 24.83 -1.11
CA ASN A 98 -2.65 24.00 -1.39
C ASN A 98 -1.79 24.54 -2.54
N SER A 99 -2.40 25.14 -3.54
CA SER A 99 -1.69 25.83 -4.63
C SER A 99 -0.88 27.02 -4.08
N ALA A 100 -1.50 27.84 -3.22
CA ALA A 100 -0.83 28.95 -2.55
C ALA A 100 0.32 28.47 -1.66
N LEU A 101 0.10 27.43 -0.84
CA LEU A 101 1.14 26.84 0.01
C LEU A 101 2.34 26.38 -0.86
N TRP A 102 2.05 25.66 -1.94
CA TRP A 102 3.14 25.15 -2.78
C TRP A 102 3.87 26.24 -3.53
N GLY A 103 3.16 27.25 -4.03
CA GLY A 103 3.73 28.45 -4.60
C GLY A 103 4.68 29.17 -3.63
N TRP A 104 4.26 29.36 -2.38
CA TRP A 104 5.07 29.95 -1.33
C TRP A 104 6.30 29.09 -0.98
N VAL A 105 6.13 27.75 -0.90
CA VAL A 105 7.24 26.82 -0.64
C VAL A 105 8.33 26.95 -1.72
N GLU A 106 7.95 26.95 -2.99
CA GLU A 106 8.92 26.98 -4.11
C GLU A 106 9.55 28.36 -4.32
N SER A 107 8.75 29.43 -4.19
CA SER A 107 9.22 30.80 -4.50
C SER A 107 9.91 31.49 -3.32
N VAL A 108 9.49 31.18 -2.09
CA VAL A 108 9.99 31.86 -0.88
C VAL A 108 10.85 30.90 -0.05
N TYR A 109 10.25 29.84 0.49
CA TYR A 109 10.93 28.96 1.46
C TYR A 109 12.17 28.27 0.89
N HIS A 110 12.07 27.71 -0.31
CA HIS A 110 13.19 26.98 -0.94
C HIS A 110 14.32 27.90 -1.39
N ARG A 111 14.05 29.16 -1.62
CA ARG A 111 15.04 30.13 -2.13
C ARG A 111 15.70 30.97 -1.05
N ARG A 112 15.09 31.08 0.11
CA ARG A 112 15.62 31.84 1.25
C ARG A 112 16.81 31.10 1.86
N THR A 113 17.90 31.84 2.17
CA THR A 113 19.06 31.30 2.88
C THR A 113 18.66 30.75 4.24
N HIS A 114 19.00 29.50 4.49
CA HIS A 114 18.73 28.82 5.76
C HIS A 114 19.95 28.99 6.69
N SER A 115 19.74 29.54 7.88
CA SER A 115 20.81 29.90 8.82
C SER A 115 21.80 28.75 9.13
N VAL A 116 21.28 27.52 9.26
CA VAL A 116 22.14 26.35 9.56
C VAL A 116 22.86 25.82 8.32
N LEU A 117 22.28 26.00 7.12
CA LEU A 117 22.86 25.49 5.88
C LEU A 117 23.85 26.45 5.23
N GLY A 118 23.79 27.74 5.56
CA GLY A 118 24.56 28.79 4.88
C GLY A 118 24.17 29.06 3.43
N CYS A 119 23.22 28.29 2.90
CA CYS A 119 22.68 28.41 1.54
C CYS A 119 21.17 28.14 1.54
N SER A 120 20.52 28.30 0.39
CA SER A 120 19.10 27.98 0.29
C SER A 120 18.87 26.47 0.26
N PRO A 121 17.67 25.98 0.74
CA PRO A 121 17.33 24.57 0.64
C PRO A 121 17.37 24.02 -0.78
N LEU A 122 17.04 24.82 -1.78
CA LEU A 122 17.10 24.45 -3.19
C LEU A 122 18.56 24.26 -3.66
N GLN A 123 19.45 25.20 -3.34
CA GLN A 123 20.86 25.09 -3.66
C GLN A 123 21.50 23.85 -3.03
N ARG A 124 21.18 23.59 -1.74
CA ARG A 124 21.68 22.40 -1.05
C ARG A 124 21.20 21.11 -1.70
N TRP A 125 19.94 21.06 -2.14
CA TRP A 125 19.38 19.90 -2.83
C TRP A 125 20.03 19.69 -4.21
N GLN A 126 20.29 20.78 -4.95
CA GLN A 126 20.95 20.72 -6.26
C GLN A 126 22.38 20.15 -6.18
N GLN A 127 23.10 20.42 -5.11
CA GLN A 127 24.43 19.86 -4.87
C GLN A 127 24.43 18.34 -4.68
N ASP A 128 23.31 17.77 -4.24
CA ASP A 128 23.17 16.33 -3.98
C ASP A 128 22.32 15.60 -5.05
N LEU A 129 22.04 16.22 -6.20
CA LEU A 129 21.20 15.66 -7.27
C LEU A 129 21.68 14.28 -7.75
N GLU A 130 22.98 14.06 -7.84
CA GLU A 130 23.58 12.79 -8.26
C GLU A 130 23.23 11.63 -7.32
N ARG A 131 22.89 11.93 -6.05
CA ARG A 131 22.52 10.95 -5.05
C ARG A 131 21.03 10.62 -5.07
N MET A 132 20.25 11.35 -5.87
CA MET A 132 18.82 11.16 -5.96
C MET A 132 18.50 9.89 -6.75
N ARG A 133 17.62 9.05 -6.21
CA ARG A 133 17.02 7.94 -6.96
C ARG A 133 15.88 8.51 -7.81
N SER A 134 16.06 8.49 -9.13
CA SER A 134 14.97 8.85 -10.05
C SER A 134 13.84 7.83 -10.00
N LEU A 135 12.64 8.23 -10.40
CA LEU A 135 11.53 7.31 -10.59
C LEU A 135 11.81 6.25 -11.67
N GLY A 136 12.62 6.61 -12.68
CA GLY A 136 12.98 5.69 -13.75
C GLY A 136 11.75 5.00 -14.36
N PRO A 137 11.74 3.65 -14.44
CA PRO A 137 10.61 2.88 -14.99
C PRO A 137 9.30 3.05 -14.20
N PHE A 138 9.39 3.39 -12.91
CA PHE A 138 8.20 3.60 -12.07
C PHE A 138 7.39 4.84 -12.44
N ALA A 139 7.95 5.78 -13.22
CA ALA A 139 7.25 7.02 -13.56
C ALA A 139 5.94 6.77 -14.32
N HIS A 140 5.92 5.79 -15.22
CA HIS A 140 4.74 5.43 -16.02
C HIS A 140 3.72 4.55 -15.27
N GLN A 141 4.16 3.87 -14.23
CA GLN A 141 3.34 2.93 -13.46
C GLN A 141 3.05 3.44 -12.04
N LEU A 142 3.39 4.71 -11.76
CA LEU A 142 3.29 5.21 -10.39
C LEU A 142 1.87 5.09 -9.83
N ASP A 143 0.85 5.34 -10.66
CA ASP A 143 -0.55 5.23 -10.24
C ASP A 143 -0.89 3.81 -9.80
N GLU A 144 -0.46 2.79 -10.56
CA GLU A 144 -0.69 1.38 -10.27
C GLU A 144 0.00 0.94 -8.95
N LEU A 145 1.17 1.53 -8.65
CA LEU A 145 1.89 1.26 -7.41
C LEU A 145 1.14 1.79 -6.17
N PHE A 146 0.27 2.77 -6.36
CA PHE A 146 -0.58 3.34 -5.31
C PHE A 146 -1.96 2.68 -5.21
N TYR A 147 -2.30 1.72 -6.07
CA TYR A 147 -3.53 0.95 -5.89
C TYR A 147 -3.46 0.07 -4.64
N HIS A 148 -4.58 0.00 -3.93
CA HIS A 148 -4.71 -0.85 -2.74
C HIS A 148 -4.98 -2.30 -3.14
N ARG A 149 -4.51 -3.24 -2.32
CA ARG A 149 -4.75 -4.68 -2.47
C ARG A 149 -5.56 -5.17 -1.27
N HIS A 150 -6.75 -5.66 -1.54
CA HIS A 150 -7.63 -6.20 -0.53
C HIS A 150 -7.81 -7.70 -0.72
N THR A 151 -7.28 -8.49 0.20
CA THR A 151 -7.49 -9.94 0.17
C THR A 151 -8.94 -10.27 0.42
N ARG A 152 -9.54 -11.07 -0.47
CA ARG A 152 -10.93 -11.55 -0.36
C ARG A 152 -10.99 -13.02 -0.74
N LYS A 153 -11.88 -13.76 -0.06
CA LYS A 153 -12.23 -15.12 -0.46
C LYS A 153 -13.38 -15.07 -1.45
N VAL A 154 -13.18 -15.69 -2.61
CA VAL A 154 -14.24 -15.83 -3.62
C VAL A 154 -15.27 -16.83 -3.11
N ARG A 155 -16.54 -16.47 -3.20
CA ARG A 155 -17.65 -17.36 -2.84
C ARG A 155 -17.81 -18.49 -3.84
N LYS A 156 -18.61 -19.52 -3.47
CA LYS A 156 -18.91 -20.65 -4.36
C LYS A 156 -19.66 -20.25 -5.63
N ASP A 157 -20.35 -19.12 -5.59
CA ASP A 157 -21.07 -18.52 -6.73
C ASP A 157 -20.20 -17.58 -7.58
N ALA A 158 -18.88 -17.64 -7.40
CA ALA A 158 -17.89 -16.80 -8.07
C ALA A 158 -18.07 -15.29 -7.79
N THR A 159 -18.59 -14.92 -6.62
CA THR A 159 -18.70 -13.52 -6.22
C THR A 159 -17.70 -13.14 -5.13
N VAL A 160 -17.30 -11.87 -5.11
CA VAL A 160 -16.54 -11.23 -4.03
C VAL A 160 -17.26 -9.99 -3.55
N SER A 161 -17.10 -9.65 -2.27
CA SER A 161 -17.66 -8.43 -1.71
C SER A 161 -16.59 -7.35 -1.56
N PHE A 162 -16.94 -6.14 -1.98
CA PHE A 162 -16.14 -4.93 -1.75
C PHE A 162 -17.07 -3.76 -1.47
N ASN A 163 -16.83 -3.01 -0.39
CA ASN A 163 -17.66 -1.86 0.03
C ASN A 163 -19.15 -2.16 0.03
N SER A 164 -19.56 -3.29 0.63
CA SER A 164 -20.95 -3.76 0.72
C SER A 164 -21.62 -4.05 -0.63
N GLN A 165 -20.87 -4.06 -1.72
CA GLN A 165 -21.33 -4.47 -3.04
C GLN A 165 -20.73 -5.82 -3.42
N PHE A 166 -21.42 -6.55 -4.31
CA PHE A 166 -20.94 -7.81 -4.85
C PHE A 166 -20.45 -7.62 -6.29
N PHE A 167 -19.37 -8.32 -6.59
CA PHE A 167 -18.74 -8.32 -7.91
C PHE A 167 -18.57 -9.77 -8.36
N GLU A 168 -18.84 -10.02 -9.63
CA GLU A 168 -18.55 -11.29 -10.27
C GLU A 168 -17.09 -11.35 -10.68
N VAL A 169 -16.46 -12.48 -10.46
CA VAL A 169 -15.11 -12.82 -10.91
C VAL A 169 -15.16 -14.13 -11.70
N ASP A 170 -14.05 -14.52 -12.32
CA ASP A 170 -13.97 -15.78 -13.04
C ASP A 170 -14.33 -16.96 -12.12
N TYR A 171 -15.18 -17.88 -12.63
CA TYR A 171 -15.67 -19.03 -11.87
C TYR A 171 -14.56 -19.97 -11.41
N THR A 172 -13.47 -20.06 -12.14
CA THR A 172 -12.29 -20.87 -11.77
C THR A 172 -11.64 -20.44 -10.48
N LEU A 173 -11.96 -19.21 -10.00
CA LEU A 173 -11.47 -18.65 -8.75
C LEU A 173 -12.37 -18.99 -7.54
N ALA A 174 -13.51 -19.64 -7.75
CA ALA A 174 -14.46 -19.98 -6.69
C ALA A 174 -13.78 -20.74 -5.54
N GLY A 175 -14.00 -20.29 -4.32
CA GLY A 175 -13.38 -20.85 -3.11
C GLY A 175 -11.93 -20.43 -2.84
N ARG A 176 -11.25 -19.80 -3.79
CA ARG A 176 -9.86 -19.31 -3.62
C ARG A 176 -9.82 -17.95 -2.95
N SER A 177 -8.68 -17.62 -2.36
CA SER A 177 -8.37 -16.27 -1.90
C SER A 177 -7.66 -15.50 -3.01
N VAL A 178 -8.11 -14.29 -3.28
CA VAL A 178 -7.59 -13.38 -4.31
C VAL A 178 -7.32 -12.01 -3.72
N GLN A 179 -6.56 -11.19 -4.42
CA GLN A 179 -6.37 -9.78 -4.11
C GLN A 179 -7.18 -8.94 -5.11
N LEU A 180 -8.09 -8.13 -4.59
CA LEU A 180 -8.75 -7.08 -5.37
C LEU A 180 -7.83 -5.88 -5.45
N VAL A 181 -7.46 -5.48 -6.65
CA VAL A 181 -6.70 -4.26 -6.93
C VAL A 181 -7.69 -3.11 -7.07
N VAL A 182 -7.57 -2.14 -6.20
CA VAL A 182 -8.53 -1.04 -6.09
C VAL A 182 -7.83 0.30 -6.27
N ASP A 183 -8.39 1.14 -7.14
CA ASP A 183 -8.06 2.56 -7.15
C ASP A 183 -8.73 3.22 -5.93
N PRO A 184 -7.94 3.66 -4.94
CA PRO A 184 -8.52 4.19 -3.71
C PRO A 184 -9.17 5.57 -3.89
N GLN A 185 -8.81 6.32 -4.93
CA GLN A 185 -9.40 7.64 -5.20
C GLN A 185 -10.74 7.51 -5.92
N ALA A 186 -10.79 6.65 -6.94
CA ALA A 186 -12.02 6.36 -7.67
C ALA A 186 -12.92 5.36 -6.92
N ASN A 187 -12.43 4.76 -5.84
CA ASN A 187 -13.11 3.70 -5.09
C ASN A 187 -13.62 2.56 -6.00
N ARG A 188 -12.80 2.16 -6.97
CA ARG A 188 -13.15 1.23 -8.03
C ARG A 188 -12.17 0.06 -8.10
N ILE A 189 -12.68 -1.16 -8.29
CA ILE A 189 -11.85 -2.32 -8.57
C ILE A 189 -11.29 -2.17 -9.99
N ILE A 190 -9.97 -2.27 -10.12
CA ILE A 190 -9.23 -2.19 -11.39
C ILE A 190 -8.95 -3.60 -11.93
N GLY A 191 -8.73 -4.56 -11.04
CA GLY A 191 -8.40 -5.92 -11.44
C GLY A 191 -8.38 -6.89 -10.28
N VAL A 192 -8.10 -8.15 -10.58
CA VAL A 192 -7.95 -9.24 -9.61
C VAL A 192 -6.58 -9.86 -9.80
N GLU A 193 -5.85 -9.97 -8.71
CA GLU A 193 -4.51 -10.59 -8.65
C GLU A 193 -4.55 -11.86 -7.77
N SER A 194 -3.65 -12.79 -8.05
CA SER A 194 -3.32 -13.88 -7.11
C SER A 194 -2.66 -13.31 -5.86
N LEU A 195 -2.51 -14.12 -4.81
CA LEU A 195 -1.78 -13.72 -3.59
C LEU A 195 -0.30 -13.38 -3.87
N ASP A 196 0.25 -13.92 -4.97
CA ASP A 196 1.61 -13.64 -5.42
C ASP A 196 1.72 -12.36 -6.29
N GLY A 197 0.61 -11.61 -6.46
CA GLY A 197 0.59 -10.36 -7.22
C GLY A 197 0.52 -10.55 -8.75
N LYS A 198 0.18 -11.73 -9.26
CA LYS A 198 -0.01 -11.96 -10.71
C LYS A 198 -1.44 -11.60 -11.10
N PRO A 199 -1.66 -10.83 -12.17
CA PRO A 199 -3.00 -10.58 -12.69
C PRO A 199 -3.68 -11.90 -13.10
N ILE A 200 -4.90 -12.13 -12.62
CA ILE A 200 -5.67 -13.36 -12.88
C ILE A 200 -7.08 -13.09 -13.41
N GLY A 201 -7.49 -11.85 -13.52
CA GLY A 201 -8.79 -11.50 -14.07
C GLY A 201 -9.27 -10.10 -13.71
N SER A 202 -10.55 -9.90 -13.95
CA SER A 202 -11.27 -8.68 -13.60
C SER A 202 -12.47 -8.99 -12.71
N ALA A 203 -13.01 -7.97 -12.06
CA ALA A 203 -14.24 -8.06 -11.29
C ALA A 203 -15.26 -7.08 -11.87
N THR A 204 -16.46 -7.56 -12.15
CA THR A 204 -17.56 -6.75 -12.67
C THR A 204 -18.67 -6.61 -11.62
N PRO A 205 -19.30 -5.44 -11.48
CA PRO A 205 -20.42 -5.29 -10.55
C PRO A 205 -21.51 -6.34 -10.83
N LEU A 206 -22.00 -6.98 -9.78
CA LEU A 206 -23.09 -7.95 -9.90
C LEU A 206 -24.37 -7.23 -10.29
N ASP A 207 -24.88 -7.50 -11.50
CA ASP A 207 -26.22 -7.09 -11.91
C ASP A 207 -27.25 -8.12 -11.40
N SER A 208 -27.93 -7.75 -10.32
CA SER A 208 -28.95 -8.62 -9.70
C SER A 208 -30.14 -8.90 -10.61
N LEU A 209 -30.45 -8.02 -11.56
CA LEU A 209 -31.57 -8.18 -12.52
C LEU A 209 -31.17 -9.13 -13.65
N ALA A 210 -29.94 -9.04 -14.18
CA ALA A 210 -29.46 -9.95 -15.22
C ALA A 210 -29.29 -11.40 -14.70
N ASN A 211 -28.97 -11.56 -13.41
CA ASN A 211 -28.77 -12.89 -12.80
C ASN A 211 -30.05 -13.72 -12.60
N THR A 212 -31.22 -13.10 -12.55
CA THR A 212 -32.48 -13.85 -12.48
C THR A 212 -32.76 -14.67 -13.74
N HIS A 213 -32.13 -14.34 -14.86
CA HIS A 213 -32.31 -14.99 -16.17
C HIS A 213 -31.14 -15.88 -16.59
N ARG A 214 -30.00 -15.89 -15.86
CA ARG A 214 -28.85 -16.75 -16.18
C ARG A 214 -29.11 -18.19 -15.73
N LYS A 215 -29.10 -19.15 -16.66
CA LYS A 215 -29.01 -20.59 -16.35
C LYS A 215 -27.69 -20.86 -15.65
N ARG A 216 -27.77 -21.36 -14.41
CA ARG A 216 -26.57 -21.79 -13.64
C ARG A 216 -25.85 -22.90 -14.39
N GLN A 217 -24.65 -22.65 -14.88
CA GLN A 217 -23.75 -23.73 -15.30
C GLN A 217 -23.20 -24.38 -14.02
N ARG A 218 -23.59 -25.64 -13.77
CA ARG A 218 -22.91 -26.45 -12.76
C ARG A 218 -21.55 -26.83 -13.30
N SER A 219 -20.47 -26.45 -12.61
CA SER A 219 -19.16 -27.05 -12.92
C SER A 219 -19.25 -28.53 -12.63
N THR A 220 -18.83 -29.35 -13.58
CA THR A 220 -18.44 -30.72 -13.30
C THR A 220 -17.23 -30.64 -12.36
N VAL A 221 -17.44 -31.09 -11.13
CA VAL A 221 -16.33 -31.37 -10.22
C VAL A 221 -15.45 -32.40 -10.91
N VAL A 222 -14.25 -32.01 -11.32
CA VAL A 222 -13.23 -32.98 -11.69
C VAL A 222 -12.82 -33.60 -10.34
N GLU A 223 -13.31 -34.82 -10.10
CA GLU A 223 -12.84 -35.64 -8.99
C GLU A 223 -11.35 -35.92 -9.24
N ASP A 224 -10.51 -35.45 -8.34
CA ASP A 224 -9.11 -35.90 -8.32
C ASP A 224 -9.09 -37.43 -8.22
N PRO A 225 -8.23 -38.13 -8.97
CA PRO A 225 -8.17 -39.59 -8.93
C PRO A 225 -7.88 -40.02 -7.48
N VAL A 226 -8.85 -40.76 -6.93
CA VAL A 226 -8.76 -41.40 -5.61
C VAL A 226 -7.50 -42.25 -5.60
N THR A 227 -6.50 -41.82 -4.86
CA THR A 227 -5.34 -42.66 -4.54
C THR A 227 -5.84 -43.87 -3.78
N THR A 228 -5.84 -45.03 -4.44
CA THR A 228 -6.18 -46.34 -3.88
C THR A 228 -5.29 -46.58 -2.66
N THR A 229 -5.85 -46.44 -1.49
CA THR A 229 -5.19 -46.84 -0.24
C THR A 229 -5.10 -48.37 -0.26
N GLN A 230 -3.90 -48.91 -0.43
CA GLN A 230 -3.64 -50.33 -0.22
C GLN A 230 -4.01 -50.66 1.23
N GLN A 231 -4.96 -51.57 1.37
CA GLN A 231 -5.29 -52.22 2.64
C GLN A 231 -4.07 -52.99 3.13
N PHE A 232 -3.44 -52.51 4.18
CA PHE A 232 -2.49 -53.32 4.95
C PHE A 232 -3.30 -54.31 5.80
N ASN A 233 -3.19 -55.61 5.50
CA ASN A 233 -3.71 -56.68 6.31
C ASN A 233 -3.05 -56.67 7.69
N ALA A 234 -3.86 -56.87 8.71
CA ALA A 234 -3.44 -56.97 10.10
C ALA A 234 -2.39 -58.09 10.24
N ILE A 235 -1.24 -57.74 10.80
CA ILE A 235 -0.21 -58.68 11.21
C ILE A 235 -0.61 -59.27 12.56
N ASP A 236 -0.72 -60.61 12.61
CA ASP A 236 -0.97 -61.42 13.82
C ASP A 236 0.12 -61.15 14.88
N LEU A 237 -0.32 -60.65 16.04
CA LEU A 237 0.51 -60.50 17.24
C LEU A 237 0.46 -61.80 18.06
N ASN A 238 1.12 -62.86 17.61
CA ASN A 238 1.25 -64.04 18.48
C ASN A 238 2.52 -64.87 18.12
N THR A 239 3.70 -64.35 18.49
CA THR A 239 4.90 -65.20 18.63
C THR A 239 5.81 -64.60 19.71
N PRO A 240 6.23 -65.37 20.72
CA PRO A 240 7.09 -64.86 21.78
C PRO A 240 8.54 -64.77 21.36
N SER A 241 9.21 -63.73 21.78
CA SER A 241 10.63 -63.44 21.55
C SER A 241 11.52 -64.43 22.31
N PRO A 242 12.62 -64.93 21.72
CA PRO A 242 13.68 -65.59 22.48
C PRO A 242 14.62 -64.55 23.13
N ILE A 243 14.90 -64.76 24.39
CA ILE A 243 15.89 -64.10 25.21
C ILE A 243 17.28 -64.51 24.72
N ILE A 244 18.13 -63.58 24.32
CA ILE A 244 19.57 -63.80 24.16
C ILE A 244 20.28 -62.93 25.21
N MET A 245 20.86 -63.61 26.20
CA MET A 245 21.90 -63.09 27.08
C MET A 245 23.21 -63.01 26.27
N SER A 246 23.92 -61.90 26.36
CA SER A 246 25.31 -61.82 25.94
C SER A 246 26.14 -61.32 27.12
N GLU A 247 27.09 -62.16 27.45
CA GLU A 247 28.19 -61.88 28.39
C GLU A 247 29.16 -60.88 27.79
N GLU A 248 29.76 -60.23 28.68
CA GLU A 248 31.03 -59.51 28.85
C GLU A 248 32.08 -59.59 27.72
N GLY A 249 32.80 -58.45 27.61
CA GLY A 249 34.04 -58.25 26.91
C GLY A 249 34.42 -56.76 26.89
#